data_e9e745afcac2a5e36cc2be34bf285ac9
#
_entry.id   e9e745afcac2a5e36cc2be34bf285ac9
#
_cell.length_a   1.000
_cell.length_b   1.000
_cell.length_c   1.000
_cell.angle_alpha   90.00
_cell.angle_beta   90.00
_cell.angle_gamma   90.00
#
_symmetry.space_group_name_H-M   'P 1'
#
loop_
_entity.id
_entity.type
_entity.pdbx_description
1 polymer ?
#
loop_
_entity_poly.entity_id
_entity_poly.type
_entity_poly.pdbx_seq_one_letter_code
_entity_poly.pdbx_strand_id
1 'polypeptide(L)'
;MNKMPHIQLDDSIGATAAILPGDPARVDAIAAFLTDVKEEGFSREYKSVTGTYKGRRILAISTGMGGASTAICVEELADLGFRDLIRIGSCGALQSQLQLGQLVLCDRAVCDDGTSQTYTNYLRYAAAELNLSSSDKSAHHSISGGAELPTDSSAPSSESAIQYAFATPELLSVCESQAKVLGLPYAIGPTRCHDALYQRTKPALDEFYSGKGIYASDMETAALFAVGTLRGLRTASILNVVVEWKKDLKDGIYSYKNGEDAAALGERNEILLALETLAAVSLSPAR
;
A
#
# COMPACT_ATOMS: atom_id res chain seq x y z
N MET A 1 -1.47 29.22 -1.04
CA MET A 1 -0.50 28.13 -1.22
C MET A 1 -0.89 27.35 -2.47
N ASN A 2 0.08 26.84 -3.21
CA ASN A 2 -0.25 26.09 -4.43
C ASN A 2 -0.67 24.68 -4.04
N LYS A 3 -1.81 24.23 -4.56
CA LYS A 3 -2.27 22.84 -4.40
C LYS A 3 -1.36 21.89 -5.20
N MET A 4 -1.23 20.66 -4.71
CA MET A 4 -0.55 19.58 -5.45
C MET A 4 -1.22 19.35 -6.80
N PRO A 5 -0.42 19.07 -7.86
CA PRO A 5 -0.94 19.06 -9.23
C PRO A 5 -2.05 18.05 -9.49
N HIS A 6 -1.99 16.86 -8.90
CA HIS A 6 -2.92 15.77 -9.18
C HIS A 6 -3.96 15.59 -8.07
N ILE A 7 -3.51 15.46 -6.82
CA ILE A 7 -4.44 15.24 -5.69
C ILE A 7 -5.20 16.50 -5.28
N GLN A 8 -4.79 17.69 -5.75
CA GLN A 8 -5.43 19.00 -5.51
C GLN A 8 -5.57 19.37 -4.03
N LEU A 9 -4.67 18.87 -3.18
CA LEU A 9 -4.56 19.19 -1.76
C LEU A 9 -3.39 20.13 -1.49
N ASP A 10 -3.40 20.78 -0.35
CA ASP A 10 -2.32 21.62 0.18
C ASP A 10 -2.10 21.37 1.69
N ASP A 11 -1.15 22.03 2.29
CA ASP A 11 -0.76 21.85 3.70
C ASP A 11 -1.83 22.25 4.73
N SER A 12 -2.92 22.93 4.30
CA SER A 12 -4.05 23.26 5.18
C SER A 12 -4.88 22.05 5.62
N ILE A 13 -4.65 20.86 5.03
CA ILE A 13 -5.32 19.61 5.39
C ILE A 13 -5.18 19.28 6.88
N GLY A 14 -4.04 19.60 7.50
CA GLY A 14 -3.81 19.38 8.92
C GLY A 14 -3.77 17.91 9.35
N ALA A 15 -3.58 16.97 8.42
CA ALA A 15 -3.39 15.55 8.65
C ALA A 15 -1.97 15.12 8.24
N THR A 16 -1.42 14.12 8.93
CA THR A 16 -0.12 13.51 8.63
C THR A 16 -0.25 12.00 8.40
N ALA A 17 -1.47 11.49 8.41
CA ALA A 17 -1.79 10.09 8.18
C ALA A 17 -2.91 9.96 7.16
N ALA A 18 -2.82 8.97 6.29
CA ALA A 18 -3.84 8.72 5.28
C ALA A 18 -4.18 7.24 5.11
N ILE A 19 -5.44 6.98 4.75
CA ILE A 19 -5.94 5.70 4.27
C ILE A 19 -6.17 5.82 2.77
N LEU A 20 -5.63 4.85 2.02
CA LEU A 20 -5.53 4.84 0.58
C LEU A 20 -6.35 3.68 -0.04
N PRO A 21 -7.67 3.81 -0.22
CA PRO A 21 -8.44 2.88 -1.04
C PRO A 21 -8.16 3.07 -2.53
N GLY A 22 -8.35 2.04 -3.34
CA GLY A 22 -8.33 2.18 -4.80
C GLY A 22 -9.60 2.86 -5.33
N ASP A 23 -10.76 2.46 -4.83
CA ASP A 23 -12.08 2.93 -5.27
C ASP A 23 -12.49 4.24 -4.57
N PRO A 24 -12.86 5.30 -5.33
CA PRO A 24 -13.42 6.53 -4.77
C PRO A 24 -14.67 6.33 -3.88
N ALA A 25 -15.49 5.32 -4.16
CA ALA A 25 -16.67 5.03 -3.34
C ALA A 25 -16.29 4.57 -1.92
N ARG A 26 -15.14 3.93 -1.75
CA ARG A 26 -14.65 3.50 -0.44
C ARG A 26 -14.20 4.66 0.44
N VAL A 27 -13.88 5.83 -0.15
CA VAL A 27 -13.64 7.07 0.62
C VAL A 27 -14.88 7.47 1.43
N ASP A 28 -16.09 7.32 0.87
CA ASP A 28 -17.34 7.58 1.58
C ASP A 28 -17.59 6.56 2.69
N ALA A 29 -17.25 5.29 2.44
CA ALA A 29 -17.34 4.24 3.45
C ALA A 29 -16.39 4.50 4.65
N ILE A 30 -15.18 5.03 4.40
CA ILE A 30 -14.25 5.45 5.46
C ILE A 30 -14.82 6.66 6.20
N ALA A 31 -15.35 7.66 5.48
CA ALA A 31 -15.91 8.87 6.05
C ALA A 31 -17.04 8.58 7.07
N ALA A 32 -17.81 7.51 6.86
CA ALA A 32 -18.87 7.09 7.78
C ALA A 32 -18.37 6.69 9.19
N PHE A 33 -17.07 6.43 9.36
CA PHE A 33 -16.45 6.14 10.67
C PHE A 33 -15.82 7.37 11.33
N LEU A 34 -15.75 8.50 10.63
CA LEU A 34 -15.06 9.71 11.08
C LEU A 34 -16.05 10.72 11.65
N THR A 35 -15.57 11.57 12.56
CA THR A 35 -16.25 12.81 12.99
C THR A 35 -15.59 14.01 12.30
N ASP A 36 -16.25 15.17 12.33
CA ASP A 36 -15.76 16.42 11.73
C ASP A 36 -15.31 16.24 10.28
N VAL A 37 -16.12 15.50 9.52
CA VAL A 37 -15.84 15.16 8.13
C VAL A 37 -15.89 16.42 7.27
N LYS A 38 -14.86 16.57 6.42
CA LYS A 38 -14.79 17.63 5.43
C LYS A 38 -14.39 17.03 4.08
N GLU A 39 -15.20 17.27 3.05
CA GLU A 39 -14.80 16.98 1.66
C GLU A 39 -13.69 17.93 1.25
N GLU A 40 -12.58 17.37 0.76
CA GLU A 40 -11.42 18.16 0.33
C GLU A 40 -11.37 18.32 -1.19
N GLY A 41 -11.85 17.33 -1.94
CA GLY A 41 -11.97 17.41 -3.37
C GLY A 41 -12.12 16.07 -4.09
N PHE A 42 -12.32 16.17 -5.41
CA PHE A 42 -12.31 15.02 -6.31
C PHE A 42 -11.67 15.44 -7.63
N SER A 43 -10.46 15.02 -7.88
CA SER A 43 -9.71 15.30 -9.08
C SER A 43 -9.22 13.99 -9.70
N ARG A 44 -9.60 13.71 -10.93
CA ARG A 44 -9.33 12.43 -11.61
C ARG A 44 -9.88 11.26 -10.78
N GLU A 45 -9.02 10.31 -10.40
CA GLU A 45 -9.30 9.18 -9.50
C GLU A 45 -9.17 9.52 -8.01
N TYR A 46 -8.66 10.71 -7.67
CA TYR A 46 -8.34 11.12 -6.30
C TYR A 46 -9.53 11.84 -5.66
N LYS A 47 -10.45 11.08 -5.07
CA LYS A 47 -11.47 11.60 -4.17
C LYS A 47 -10.90 11.67 -2.77
N SER A 48 -11.12 12.77 -2.05
CA SER A 48 -10.52 12.98 -0.74
C SER A 48 -11.48 13.59 0.27
N VAL A 49 -11.44 13.07 1.49
CA VAL A 49 -12.09 13.61 2.68
C VAL A 49 -11.13 13.61 3.85
N THR A 50 -11.23 14.58 4.74
CA THR A 50 -10.60 14.54 6.04
C THR A 50 -11.64 14.37 7.14
N GLY A 51 -11.24 13.81 8.26
CA GLY A 51 -12.07 13.70 9.46
C GLY A 51 -11.24 13.28 10.66
N THR A 52 -11.90 13.14 11.80
CA THR A 52 -11.26 12.78 13.07
C THR A 52 -11.69 11.38 13.50
N TYR A 53 -10.73 10.52 13.84
CA TYR A 53 -10.95 9.22 14.46
C TYR A 53 -10.15 9.10 15.74
N LYS A 54 -10.84 8.88 16.88
CA LYS A 54 -10.21 8.79 18.22
C LYS A 54 -9.23 9.94 18.50
N GLY A 55 -9.60 11.17 18.10
CA GLY A 55 -8.79 12.38 18.31
C GLY A 55 -7.65 12.59 17.31
N ARG A 56 -7.42 11.68 16.36
CA ARG A 56 -6.45 11.84 15.28
C ARG A 56 -7.14 12.31 14.00
N ARG A 57 -6.61 13.38 13.38
CA ARG A 57 -7.06 13.81 12.07
C ARG A 57 -6.45 12.90 10.99
N ILE A 58 -7.29 12.38 10.13
CA ILE A 58 -6.95 11.40 9.09
C ILE A 58 -7.48 11.90 7.74
N LEU A 59 -6.71 11.70 6.70
CA LEU A 59 -7.13 11.84 5.32
C LEU A 59 -7.54 10.46 4.78
N ALA A 60 -8.70 10.35 4.13
CA ALA A 60 -9.01 9.26 3.22
C ALA A 60 -8.91 9.78 1.79
N ILE A 61 -8.12 9.14 0.94
CA ILE A 61 -7.95 9.55 -0.45
C ILE A 61 -7.83 8.33 -1.35
N SER A 62 -8.67 8.25 -2.39
CA SER A 62 -8.58 7.16 -3.37
C SER A 62 -7.37 7.32 -4.28
N THR A 63 -6.79 6.20 -4.70
CA THR A 63 -5.62 6.18 -5.59
C THR A 63 -5.95 5.78 -7.02
N GLY A 64 -7.19 5.34 -7.29
CA GLY A 64 -7.50 4.65 -8.54
C GLY A 64 -6.90 3.24 -8.57
N MET A 65 -6.79 2.66 -9.77
CA MET A 65 -6.22 1.34 -10.01
C MET A 65 -4.82 1.45 -10.60
N GLY A 66 -3.89 0.65 -10.07
CA GLY A 66 -2.55 0.48 -10.62
C GLY A 66 -1.46 1.29 -9.93
N GLY A 67 -0.23 0.83 -10.11
CA GLY A 67 0.96 1.39 -9.44
C GLY A 67 1.23 2.85 -9.80
N ALA A 68 1.01 3.25 -11.05
CA ALA A 68 1.36 4.60 -11.51
C ALA A 68 0.56 5.70 -10.80
N SER A 69 -0.77 5.56 -10.70
CA SER A 69 -1.61 6.54 -10.00
C SER A 69 -1.35 6.50 -8.48
N THR A 70 -1.13 5.32 -7.91
CA THR A 70 -0.75 5.18 -6.50
C THR A 70 0.57 5.90 -6.21
N ALA A 71 1.58 5.73 -7.06
CA ALA A 71 2.88 6.38 -6.89
C ALA A 71 2.76 7.91 -6.91
N ILE A 72 2.00 8.49 -7.85
CA ILE A 72 1.74 9.94 -7.92
C ILE A 72 1.10 10.43 -6.61
N CYS A 73 0.08 9.73 -6.13
CA CYS A 73 -0.59 10.09 -4.87
C CYS A 73 0.38 10.07 -3.68
N VAL A 74 1.19 9.01 -3.55
CA VAL A 74 2.15 8.85 -2.45
C VAL A 74 3.25 9.92 -2.48
N GLU A 75 3.77 10.26 -3.67
CA GLU A 75 4.75 11.32 -3.85
C GLU A 75 4.20 12.69 -3.40
N GLU A 76 3.00 13.04 -3.87
CA GLU A 76 2.39 14.32 -3.51
C GLU A 76 1.98 14.39 -2.04
N LEU A 77 1.56 13.27 -1.43
CA LEU A 77 1.32 13.20 0.02
C LEU A 77 2.62 13.35 0.82
N ALA A 78 3.73 12.77 0.35
CA ALA A 78 5.04 12.95 0.97
C ALA A 78 5.47 14.42 0.96
N ASP A 79 5.27 15.13 -0.15
CA ASP A 79 5.57 16.56 -0.28
C ASP A 79 4.71 17.42 0.67
N LEU A 80 3.50 16.99 0.99
CA LEU A 80 2.63 17.62 1.99
C LEU A 80 2.96 17.23 3.44
N GLY A 81 4.01 16.42 3.67
CA GLY A 81 4.48 16.06 5.00
C GLY A 81 3.69 14.91 5.67
N PHE A 82 2.95 14.14 4.90
CA PHE A 82 2.36 12.89 5.41
C PHE A 82 3.46 11.91 5.82
N ARG A 83 3.14 11.01 6.77
CA ARG A 83 4.11 10.07 7.36
C ARG A 83 3.62 8.65 7.40
N ASP A 84 2.33 8.46 7.70
CA ASP A 84 1.71 7.15 7.89
C ASP A 84 0.69 6.92 6.79
N LEU A 85 0.96 6.00 5.89
CA LEU A 85 0.07 5.66 4.79
C LEU A 85 -0.35 4.19 4.88
N ILE A 86 -1.63 3.94 4.96
CA ILE A 86 -2.19 2.58 4.94
C ILE A 86 -3.05 2.41 3.71
N ARG A 87 -2.64 1.53 2.81
CA ARG A 87 -3.50 1.05 1.74
C ARG A 87 -4.52 0.07 2.27
N ILE A 88 -5.75 0.22 1.82
CA ILE A 88 -6.80 -0.80 1.92
C ILE A 88 -7.27 -1.17 0.52
N GLY A 89 -7.53 -2.45 0.27
CA GLY A 89 -7.89 -2.86 -1.09
C GLY A 89 -8.32 -4.31 -1.23
N SER A 90 -8.87 -4.62 -2.39
CA SER A 90 -9.26 -5.97 -2.77
C SER A 90 -8.07 -6.76 -3.32
N CYS A 91 -8.04 -8.07 -3.08
CA CYS A 91 -7.07 -8.97 -3.68
C CYS A 91 -7.69 -10.30 -4.12
N GLY A 92 -7.00 -10.97 -5.04
CA GLY A 92 -7.20 -12.37 -5.32
C GLY A 92 -6.27 -13.23 -4.46
N ALA A 93 -6.79 -14.31 -3.87
CA ALA A 93 -5.98 -15.28 -3.14
C ALA A 93 -5.09 -16.10 -4.10
N LEU A 94 -3.85 -16.34 -3.71
CA LEU A 94 -2.92 -17.27 -4.35
C LEU A 94 -2.63 -18.51 -3.50
N GLN A 95 -3.30 -18.63 -2.35
CA GLN A 95 -3.19 -19.76 -1.42
C GLN A 95 -4.56 -20.28 -1.05
N SER A 96 -4.71 -21.60 -0.99
CA SER A 96 -6.01 -22.26 -0.77
C SER A 96 -6.57 -22.10 0.65
N GLN A 97 -5.74 -21.73 1.62
CA GLN A 97 -6.17 -21.48 3.00
C GLN A 97 -6.81 -20.11 3.21
N LEU A 98 -6.71 -19.19 2.25
CA LEU A 98 -7.33 -17.87 2.33
C LEU A 98 -8.80 -17.94 1.92
N GLN A 99 -9.65 -17.33 2.71
CA GLN A 99 -11.10 -17.33 2.54
C GLN A 99 -11.61 -15.94 2.16
N LEU A 100 -12.79 -15.88 1.55
CA LEU A 100 -13.48 -14.61 1.25
C LEU A 100 -13.65 -13.78 2.53
N GLY A 101 -13.37 -12.49 2.45
CA GLY A 101 -13.47 -11.55 3.57
C GLY A 101 -12.32 -11.64 4.57
N GLN A 102 -11.40 -12.61 4.44
CA GLN A 102 -10.19 -12.65 5.27
C GLN A 102 -9.22 -11.56 4.84
N LEU A 103 -8.55 -10.95 5.82
CA LEU A 103 -7.56 -9.90 5.56
C LEU A 103 -6.17 -10.49 5.32
N VAL A 104 -5.44 -9.92 4.37
CA VAL A 104 -4.00 -10.16 4.18
C VAL A 104 -3.25 -8.90 4.57
N LEU A 105 -2.48 -8.98 5.66
CA LEU A 105 -1.54 -7.93 6.08
C LEU A 105 -0.25 -8.18 5.31
N CYS A 106 0.04 -7.31 4.34
CA CYS A 106 1.18 -7.52 3.46
C CYS A 106 2.48 -7.14 4.16
N ASP A 107 3.38 -8.12 4.36
CA ASP A 107 4.73 -7.87 4.88
C ASP A 107 5.67 -7.36 3.79
N ARG A 108 5.45 -7.80 2.55
CA ARG A 108 6.17 -7.38 1.34
C ARG A 108 5.32 -7.58 0.10
N ALA A 109 5.73 -6.95 -0.97
CA ALA A 109 5.08 -7.08 -2.27
C ALA A 109 6.10 -7.40 -3.37
N VAL A 110 5.78 -8.37 -4.23
CA VAL A 110 6.55 -8.64 -5.46
C VAL A 110 6.36 -7.48 -6.42
N CYS A 111 7.44 -6.90 -6.88
CA CYS A 111 7.48 -5.83 -7.89
C CYS A 111 7.36 -6.45 -9.30
N ASP A 112 6.17 -6.94 -9.67
CA ASP A 112 5.88 -7.48 -11.01
C ASP A 112 5.08 -6.48 -11.86
N ASP A 113 5.18 -5.19 -11.52
CA ASP A 113 4.64 -4.03 -12.21
C ASP A 113 5.75 -3.05 -12.62
N GLY A 114 5.53 -2.27 -13.68
CA GLY A 114 6.54 -1.36 -14.21
C GLY A 114 6.87 -0.20 -13.28
N THR A 115 5.92 0.28 -12.49
CA THR A 115 6.11 1.41 -11.58
C THR A 115 7.02 1.04 -10.42
N SER A 116 6.69 -0.01 -9.69
CA SER A 116 7.51 -0.43 -8.54
C SER A 116 8.92 -0.85 -8.96
N GLN A 117 9.05 -1.51 -10.13
CA GLN A 117 10.36 -1.84 -10.71
C GLN A 117 11.20 -0.58 -10.99
N THR A 118 10.58 0.47 -11.52
CA THR A 118 11.27 1.74 -11.79
C THR A 118 11.79 2.36 -10.50
N TYR A 119 10.96 2.46 -9.46
CA TYR A 119 11.35 3.04 -8.17
C TYR A 119 12.39 2.20 -7.44
N THR A 120 12.27 0.88 -7.42
CA THR A 120 13.24 0.00 -6.76
C THR A 120 14.57 -0.08 -7.52
N ASN A 121 14.57 0.01 -8.84
CA ASN A 121 15.80 0.15 -9.62
C ASN A 121 16.50 1.47 -9.34
N TYR A 122 15.77 2.58 -9.23
CA TYR A 122 16.34 3.87 -8.83
C TYR A 122 17.06 3.78 -7.47
N LEU A 123 16.47 3.12 -6.47
CA LEU A 123 17.13 2.90 -5.17
C LEU A 123 18.45 2.12 -5.30
N ARG A 124 18.50 1.13 -6.18
CA ARG A 124 19.74 0.36 -6.46
C ARG A 124 20.81 1.23 -7.13
N TYR A 125 20.44 2.05 -8.11
CA TYR A 125 21.36 2.98 -8.77
C TYR A 125 21.89 4.04 -7.80
N ALA A 126 21.03 4.67 -7.02
CA ALA A 126 21.41 5.65 -6.02
C ALA A 126 22.37 5.06 -4.96
N ALA A 127 22.12 3.85 -4.49
CA ALA A 127 23.02 3.14 -3.58
C ALA A 127 24.37 2.82 -4.21
N ALA A 128 24.41 2.45 -5.49
CA ALA A 128 25.64 2.19 -6.22
C ALA A 128 26.46 3.48 -6.41
N GLU A 129 25.84 4.61 -6.74
CA GLU A 129 26.48 5.90 -6.85
C GLU A 129 27.06 6.39 -5.51
N LEU A 130 26.32 6.20 -4.40
CA LEU A 130 26.79 6.53 -3.06
C LEU A 130 28.03 5.70 -2.66
N ASN A 131 28.08 4.43 -3.05
CA ASN A 131 29.23 3.55 -2.81
C ASN A 131 30.44 3.90 -3.71
N LEU A 132 30.21 4.44 -4.92
CA LEU A 132 31.26 4.94 -5.81
C LEU A 132 31.81 6.29 -5.35
N SER A 133 30.99 7.14 -4.72
CA SER A 133 31.38 8.47 -4.24
C SER A 133 32.08 8.47 -2.89
N SER A 134 32.20 7.31 -2.21
CA SER A 134 33.02 7.22 -0.99
C SER A 134 34.53 7.40 -1.23
N SER A 135 34.96 7.45 -2.49
CA SER A 135 36.29 7.83 -2.92
C SER A 135 36.46 9.33 -3.27
N ASP A 136 35.37 10.11 -3.34
CA ASP A 136 35.40 11.53 -3.71
C ASP A 136 34.50 12.37 -2.79
N LYS A 137 35.12 12.98 -1.77
CA LYS A 137 34.41 13.81 -0.78
C LYS A 137 34.24 15.24 -1.28
N SER A 138 33.30 15.50 -2.18
CA SER A 138 32.87 16.90 -2.38
C SER A 138 31.56 16.96 -3.21
N ALA A 139 30.42 16.64 -2.63
CA ALA A 139 29.11 17.22 -2.98
C ALA A 139 28.03 16.67 -2.00
N HIS A 140 27.86 17.37 -0.88
CA HIS A 140 26.76 17.09 0.02
C HIS A 140 25.47 17.75 -0.47
N HIS A 141 24.50 16.94 -0.90
CA HIS A 141 23.09 17.26 -0.68
C HIS A 141 22.54 16.16 0.23
N SER A 142 22.17 16.56 1.43
CA SER A 142 21.80 15.69 2.54
C SER A 142 20.46 14.98 2.28
N ILE A 143 20.53 13.68 2.02
CA ILE A 143 19.39 12.76 2.24
C ILE A 143 19.61 12.19 3.64
N SER A 144 19.00 12.81 4.66
CA SER A 144 19.02 12.33 6.04
C SER A 144 17.86 11.38 6.25
N GLY A 145 18.15 10.10 6.45
CA GLY A 145 17.17 9.10 6.85
C GLY A 145 17.46 7.73 6.23
N GLY A 146 18.64 7.15 6.52
CA GLY A 146 19.02 5.84 6.01
C GLY A 146 18.28 4.70 6.72
N ALA A 147 17.42 3.99 6.01
CA ALA A 147 17.15 2.59 6.31
C ALA A 147 18.25 1.76 5.62
N GLU A 148 19.00 0.97 6.37
CA GLU A 148 19.97 0.03 5.79
C GLU A 148 19.23 -1.01 4.95
N LEU A 149 19.51 -1.02 3.64
CA LEU A 149 19.07 -2.07 2.73
C LEU A 149 19.94 -3.31 2.94
N PRO A 150 19.40 -4.54 2.91
CA PRO A 150 20.22 -5.75 2.93
C PRO A 150 21.12 -5.76 1.70
N THR A 151 22.44 -5.66 1.91
CA THR A 151 23.45 -5.75 0.85
C THR A 151 23.71 -7.22 0.54
N ASP A 152 23.00 -7.79 -0.43
CA ASP A 152 23.50 -8.99 -1.13
C ASP A 152 24.17 -8.53 -2.43
N SER A 153 25.50 -8.50 -2.42
CA SER A 153 26.35 -7.99 -3.50
C SER A 153 26.80 -9.09 -4.49
N SER A 154 25.97 -10.11 -4.72
CA SER A 154 26.22 -11.07 -5.78
C SER A 154 25.48 -10.66 -7.07
N ALA A 155 26.24 -10.48 -8.17
CA ALA A 155 25.68 -10.24 -9.48
C ALA A 155 24.66 -11.34 -9.85
N PRO A 156 23.54 -11.04 -10.54
CA PRO A 156 22.50 -12.00 -10.79
C PRO A 156 23.01 -13.11 -11.71
N SER A 157 23.15 -14.31 -11.15
CA SER A 157 23.12 -15.54 -11.91
C SER A 157 21.73 -15.65 -12.57
N SER A 158 21.64 -16.18 -13.76
CA SER A 158 20.55 -16.22 -14.73
C SER A 158 19.16 -16.73 -14.31
N GLU A 159 18.83 -16.77 -13.02
CA GLU A 159 17.47 -16.81 -12.50
C GLU A 159 17.16 -15.41 -11.98
N SER A 160 16.25 -14.69 -12.66
CA SER A 160 15.82 -13.36 -12.24
C SER A 160 15.26 -13.45 -10.79
N ALA A 161 16.04 -12.97 -9.84
CA ALA A 161 15.62 -12.95 -8.45
C ALA A 161 14.33 -12.13 -8.34
N ILE A 162 13.31 -12.67 -7.67
CA ILE A 162 12.06 -11.96 -7.40
C ILE A 162 12.41 -10.71 -6.59
N GLN A 163 12.04 -9.54 -7.12
CA GLN A 163 12.26 -8.26 -6.46
C GLN A 163 11.08 -7.93 -5.55
N TYR A 164 11.37 -7.48 -4.34
CA TYR A 164 10.37 -7.12 -3.35
C TYR A 164 10.49 -5.65 -2.91
N ALA A 165 9.34 -5.04 -2.62
CA ALA A 165 9.21 -3.87 -1.78
C ALA A 165 8.56 -4.28 -0.44
N PHE A 166 8.86 -3.58 0.66
CA PHE A 166 8.54 -4.02 2.02
C PHE A 166 7.63 -3.03 2.74
N ALA A 167 6.71 -3.57 3.54
CA ALA A 167 5.99 -2.78 4.54
C ALA A 167 6.96 -2.23 5.59
N THR A 168 6.59 -1.14 6.24
CA THR A 168 7.31 -0.65 7.41
C THR A 168 7.01 -1.58 8.60
N PRO A 169 8.03 -2.24 9.20
CA PRO A 169 7.82 -3.26 10.23
C PRO A 169 7.03 -2.75 11.43
N GLU A 170 7.28 -1.51 11.87
CA GLU A 170 6.60 -0.89 13.01
C GLU A 170 5.11 -0.74 12.73
N LEU A 171 4.74 -0.25 11.53
CA LEU A 171 3.34 -0.05 11.17
C LEU A 171 2.61 -1.39 10.98
N LEU A 172 3.27 -2.37 10.36
CA LEU A 172 2.76 -3.74 10.22
C LEU A 172 2.51 -4.39 11.59
N SER A 173 3.43 -4.23 12.54
CA SER A 173 3.29 -4.76 13.90
C SER A 173 2.08 -4.17 14.62
N VAL A 174 1.81 -2.87 14.44
CA VAL A 174 0.61 -2.23 14.99
C VAL A 174 -0.65 -2.76 14.29
N CYS A 175 -0.65 -2.92 12.96
CA CYS A 175 -1.76 -3.56 12.24
C CYS A 175 -2.08 -4.95 12.81
N GLU A 176 -1.07 -5.79 12.97
CA GLU A 176 -1.25 -7.13 13.53
C GLU A 176 -1.81 -7.10 14.95
N SER A 177 -1.28 -6.23 15.80
CA SER A 177 -1.76 -6.06 17.18
C SER A 177 -3.23 -5.65 17.21
N GLN A 178 -3.63 -4.69 16.37
CA GLN A 178 -5.02 -4.25 16.31
C GLN A 178 -5.95 -5.33 15.71
N ALA A 179 -5.50 -6.08 14.71
CA ALA A 179 -6.26 -7.20 14.17
C ALA A 179 -6.57 -8.25 15.25
N LYS A 180 -5.60 -8.57 16.12
CA LYS A 180 -5.77 -9.47 17.27
C LYS A 180 -6.78 -8.92 18.28
N VAL A 181 -6.67 -7.64 18.64
CA VAL A 181 -7.60 -6.96 19.58
C VAL A 181 -9.03 -6.98 19.05
N LEU A 182 -9.21 -6.75 17.75
CA LEU A 182 -10.51 -6.75 17.11
C LEU A 182 -11.06 -8.16 16.81
N GLY A 183 -10.25 -9.22 16.99
CA GLY A 183 -10.64 -10.59 16.66
C GLY A 183 -10.88 -10.82 15.17
N LEU A 184 -10.21 -10.07 14.30
CA LEU A 184 -10.41 -10.15 12.84
C LEU A 184 -9.70 -11.38 12.26
N PRO A 185 -10.27 -12.06 11.26
CA PRO A 185 -9.58 -13.12 10.53
C PRO A 185 -8.52 -12.50 9.61
N TYR A 186 -7.25 -12.81 9.84
CA TYR A 186 -6.16 -12.31 9.00
C TYR A 186 -5.07 -13.36 8.77
N ALA A 187 -4.26 -13.10 7.75
CA ALA A 187 -2.98 -13.75 7.51
C ALA A 187 -1.91 -12.69 7.25
N ILE A 188 -0.65 -12.99 7.56
CA ILE A 188 0.49 -12.14 7.20
C ILE A 188 1.27 -12.84 6.10
N GLY A 189 1.53 -12.15 5.01
CA GLY A 189 2.28 -12.73 3.91
C GLY A 189 2.44 -11.79 2.71
N PRO A 190 3.24 -12.22 1.72
CA PRO A 190 3.54 -11.42 0.55
C PRO A 190 2.36 -11.34 -0.42
N THR A 191 2.21 -10.20 -1.08
CA THR A 191 1.36 -10.03 -2.27
C THR A 191 2.19 -9.92 -3.54
N ARG A 192 1.60 -10.21 -4.70
CA ARG A 192 2.14 -9.92 -6.02
C ARG A 192 1.44 -8.71 -6.60
N CYS A 193 2.17 -7.68 -6.99
CA CYS A 193 1.62 -6.56 -7.76
C CYS A 193 1.93 -6.72 -9.25
N HIS A 194 0.94 -6.41 -10.09
CA HIS A 194 1.07 -6.52 -11.55
C HIS A 194 0.16 -5.51 -12.26
N ASP A 195 0.51 -5.16 -13.52
CA ASP A 195 -0.22 -4.16 -14.31
C ASP A 195 -1.37 -4.72 -15.15
N ALA A 196 -1.46 -6.05 -15.31
CA ALA A 196 -2.37 -6.66 -16.28
C ALA A 196 -3.32 -7.68 -15.65
N LEU A 197 -4.49 -7.19 -15.17
CA LEU A 197 -5.48 -8.02 -14.49
C LEU A 197 -6.05 -9.17 -15.36
N TYR A 198 -6.28 -8.92 -16.65
CA TYR A 198 -6.91 -9.86 -17.59
C TYR A 198 -5.94 -10.53 -18.56
N GLN A 199 -4.65 -10.62 -18.20
CA GLN A 199 -3.65 -11.27 -19.07
C GLN A 199 -3.92 -12.78 -19.23
N ARG A 200 -3.67 -13.31 -20.44
CA ARG A 200 -3.93 -14.73 -20.76
C ARG A 200 -3.02 -15.68 -19.98
N THR A 201 -1.84 -15.24 -19.59
CA THR A 201 -0.86 -16.02 -18.82
C THR A 201 -1.11 -15.98 -17.32
N LYS A 202 -2.14 -15.25 -16.86
CA LYS A 202 -2.43 -15.09 -15.42
C LYS A 202 -2.52 -16.42 -14.66
N PRO A 203 -3.23 -17.46 -15.15
CA PRO A 203 -3.31 -18.73 -14.41
C PRO A 203 -1.93 -19.40 -14.17
N ALA A 204 -1.05 -19.37 -15.17
CA ALA A 204 0.30 -19.93 -15.05
C ALA A 204 1.19 -19.10 -14.10
N LEU A 205 1.05 -17.78 -14.12
CA LEU A 205 1.76 -16.89 -13.21
C LEU A 205 1.24 -17.03 -11.77
N ASP A 206 -0.06 -17.14 -11.58
CA ASP A 206 -0.66 -17.37 -10.27
C ASP A 206 -0.16 -18.69 -9.66
N GLU A 207 -0.08 -19.79 -10.44
CA GLU A 207 0.53 -21.06 -10.01
C GLU A 207 2.01 -20.90 -9.65
N PHE A 208 2.78 -20.19 -10.47
CA PHE A 208 4.19 -19.93 -10.21
C PHE A 208 4.38 -19.20 -8.89
N TYR A 209 3.67 -18.07 -8.69
CA TYR A 209 3.79 -17.28 -7.48
C TYR A 209 3.19 -17.97 -6.25
N SER A 210 2.11 -18.74 -6.41
CA SER A 210 1.58 -19.61 -5.37
C SER A 210 2.64 -20.61 -4.88
N GLY A 211 3.35 -21.25 -5.81
CA GLY A 211 4.45 -22.18 -5.51
C GLY A 211 5.66 -21.50 -4.82
N LYS A 212 5.79 -20.18 -4.94
CA LYS A 212 6.81 -19.38 -4.24
C LYS A 212 6.32 -18.87 -2.87
N GLY A 213 5.13 -19.27 -2.43
CA GLY A 213 4.57 -18.87 -1.14
C GLY A 213 3.98 -17.46 -1.12
N ILE A 214 3.66 -16.87 -2.28
CA ILE A 214 2.95 -15.60 -2.35
C ILE A 214 1.48 -15.84 -1.97
N TYR A 215 0.91 -14.98 -1.11
CA TYR A 215 -0.42 -15.15 -0.54
C TYR A 215 -1.52 -14.57 -1.39
N ALA A 216 -1.31 -13.38 -1.92
CA ALA A 216 -2.33 -12.61 -2.62
C ALA A 216 -1.79 -11.95 -3.88
N SER A 217 -2.70 -11.35 -4.66
CA SER A 217 -2.37 -10.55 -5.84
C SER A 217 -3.22 -9.29 -5.84
N ASP A 218 -2.55 -8.13 -5.98
CA ASP A 218 -3.16 -6.81 -6.14
C ASP A 218 -2.43 -6.00 -7.22
N MET A 219 -2.64 -4.69 -7.28
CA MET A 219 -2.03 -3.85 -8.33
C MET A 219 -1.33 -2.60 -7.79
N GLU A 220 -1.27 -2.36 -6.47
CA GLU A 220 -0.82 -1.08 -5.91
C GLU A 220 0.16 -1.19 -4.74
N THR A 221 0.14 -2.30 -3.98
CA THR A 221 0.92 -2.45 -2.74
C THR A 221 2.42 -2.27 -2.98
N ALA A 222 2.97 -2.80 -4.08
CA ALA A 222 4.41 -2.66 -4.38
C ALA A 222 4.81 -1.22 -4.65
N ALA A 223 3.98 -0.47 -5.39
CA ALA A 223 4.23 0.95 -5.65
C ALA A 223 4.19 1.78 -4.35
N LEU A 224 3.19 1.54 -3.48
CA LEU A 224 3.13 2.18 -2.16
C LEU A 224 4.40 1.92 -1.34
N PHE A 225 4.84 0.67 -1.27
CA PHE A 225 6.01 0.31 -0.46
C PHE A 225 7.32 0.85 -1.06
N ALA A 226 7.48 0.81 -2.39
CA ALA A 226 8.67 1.31 -3.07
C ALA A 226 8.81 2.83 -2.91
N VAL A 227 7.76 3.59 -3.21
CA VAL A 227 7.75 5.06 -3.04
C VAL A 227 7.85 5.43 -1.57
N GLY A 228 7.13 4.74 -0.69
CA GLY A 228 7.16 4.96 0.75
C GLY A 228 8.57 4.81 1.32
N THR A 229 9.29 3.76 0.92
CA THR A 229 10.70 3.55 1.31
C THR A 229 11.58 4.70 0.82
N LEU A 230 11.45 5.09 -0.46
CA LEU A 230 12.22 6.19 -1.05
C LEU A 230 11.98 7.51 -0.33
N ARG A 231 10.73 7.79 0.06
CA ARG A 231 10.32 9.04 0.70
C ARG A 231 10.39 9.00 2.23
N GLY A 232 10.87 7.90 2.83
CA GLY A 232 10.98 7.74 4.29
C GLY A 232 9.63 7.73 5.02
N LEU A 233 8.58 7.26 4.35
CA LEU A 233 7.23 7.12 4.92
C LEU A 233 7.10 5.78 5.65
N ARG A 234 6.20 5.72 6.63
CA ARG A 234 5.74 4.44 7.18
C ARG A 234 4.53 3.97 6.37
N THR A 235 4.65 2.78 5.79
CA THR A 235 3.63 2.22 4.90
C THR A 235 3.18 0.84 5.34
N ALA A 236 1.90 0.55 5.19
CA ALA A 236 1.30 -0.76 5.35
C ALA A 236 0.23 -1.00 4.28
N SER A 237 -0.10 -2.25 4.02
CA SER A 237 -1.19 -2.63 3.13
C SER A 237 -2.02 -3.74 3.77
N ILE A 238 -3.33 -3.53 3.81
CA ILE A 238 -4.36 -4.43 4.32
C ILE A 238 -5.26 -4.77 3.15
N LEU A 239 -5.25 -6.01 2.73
CA LEU A 239 -6.02 -6.45 1.57
C LEU A 239 -7.15 -7.39 1.99
N ASN A 240 -8.33 -7.16 1.44
CA ASN A 240 -9.50 -8.01 1.59
C ASN A 240 -9.55 -9.04 0.46
N VAL A 241 -9.63 -10.32 0.79
CA VAL A 241 -9.78 -11.39 -0.20
C VAL A 241 -11.18 -11.35 -0.81
N VAL A 242 -11.27 -11.03 -2.10
CA VAL A 242 -12.53 -10.95 -2.85
C VAL A 242 -12.65 -12.04 -3.93
N VAL A 243 -11.55 -12.73 -4.25
CA VAL A 243 -11.51 -13.89 -5.14
C VAL A 243 -10.68 -14.96 -4.47
N GLU A 244 -11.29 -16.14 -4.22
CA GLU A 244 -10.59 -17.29 -3.65
C GLU A 244 -9.65 -17.93 -4.68
N TRP A 245 -8.70 -18.71 -4.17
CA TRP A 245 -7.75 -19.45 -5.01
C TRP A 245 -8.44 -20.32 -6.06
N LYS A 246 -8.03 -20.15 -7.33
CA LYS A 246 -8.56 -20.88 -8.51
C LYS A 246 -10.06 -20.67 -8.81
N LYS A 247 -10.70 -19.68 -8.21
CA LYS A 247 -12.05 -19.28 -8.60
C LYS A 247 -12.02 -18.32 -9.78
N ASP A 248 -13.13 -18.19 -10.48
CA ASP A 248 -13.25 -17.26 -11.59
C ASP A 248 -13.13 -15.81 -11.09
N LEU A 249 -12.24 -15.05 -11.74
CA LEU A 249 -11.94 -13.68 -11.36
C LEU A 249 -13.17 -12.76 -11.52
N LYS A 250 -13.92 -12.93 -12.61
CA LYS A 250 -15.08 -12.06 -12.90
C LYS A 250 -16.21 -12.35 -11.94
N ASP A 251 -16.47 -13.62 -11.66
CA ASP A 251 -17.52 -14.03 -10.72
C ASP A 251 -17.21 -13.48 -9.32
N GLY A 252 -15.95 -13.58 -8.84
CA GLY A 252 -15.54 -13.02 -7.56
C GLY A 252 -15.69 -11.50 -7.49
N ILE A 253 -15.31 -10.78 -8.55
CA ILE A 253 -15.48 -9.32 -8.61
C ILE A 253 -16.97 -8.94 -8.67
N TYR A 254 -17.80 -9.67 -9.39
CA TYR A 254 -19.24 -9.42 -9.45
C TYR A 254 -19.91 -9.66 -8.10
N SER A 255 -19.60 -10.76 -7.44
CA SER A 255 -20.11 -11.08 -6.10
C SER A 255 -19.74 -10.00 -5.09
N TYR A 256 -18.49 -9.55 -5.10
CA TYR A 256 -18.05 -8.44 -4.25
C TYR A 256 -18.82 -7.13 -4.52
N LYS A 257 -19.00 -6.73 -5.81
CA LYS A 257 -19.74 -5.51 -6.16
C LYS A 257 -21.23 -5.60 -5.80
N ASN A 258 -21.79 -6.79 -5.78
CA ASN A 258 -23.18 -7.02 -5.39
C ASN A 258 -23.36 -7.13 -3.86
N GLY A 259 -22.31 -6.95 -3.07
CA GLY A 259 -22.36 -6.88 -1.62
C GLY A 259 -22.58 -8.24 -0.95
N GLU A 260 -22.00 -9.33 -1.50
CA GLU A 260 -22.02 -10.61 -0.82
C GLU A 260 -21.38 -10.49 0.57
N ASP A 261 -22.05 -10.99 1.58
CA ASP A 261 -21.84 -10.72 3.01
C ASP A 261 -20.38 -10.84 3.47
N ALA A 262 -19.65 -11.86 3.00
CA ALA A 262 -18.27 -12.09 3.44
C ALA A 262 -17.29 -11.02 2.94
N ALA A 263 -17.38 -10.67 1.66
CA ALA A 263 -16.47 -9.68 1.06
C ALA A 263 -16.81 -8.25 1.52
N ALA A 264 -18.09 -7.93 1.71
CA ALA A 264 -18.54 -6.66 2.27
C ALA A 264 -18.12 -6.52 3.75
N LEU A 265 -18.19 -7.60 4.53
CA LEU A 265 -17.67 -7.64 5.89
C LEU A 265 -16.14 -7.44 5.90
N GLY A 266 -15.43 -8.07 4.97
CA GLY A 266 -13.98 -7.89 4.82
C GLY A 266 -13.60 -6.44 4.52
N GLU A 267 -14.35 -5.73 3.66
CA GLU A 267 -14.16 -4.30 3.39
C GLU A 267 -14.35 -3.46 4.65
N ARG A 268 -15.42 -3.70 5.39
CA ARG A 268 -15.64 -3.01 6.67
C ARG A 268 -14.50 -3.26 7.66
N ASN A 269 -14.01 -4.50 7.71
CA ASN A 269 -12.93 -4.89 8.62
C ASN A 269 -11.59 -4.25 8.24
N GLU A 270 -11.24 -4.14 6.93
CA GLU A 270 -10.01 -3.46 6.50
C GLU A 270 -10.05 -1.95 6.83
N ILE A 271 -11.21 -1.30 6.67
CA ILE A 271 -11.42 0.10 7.06
C ILE A 271 -11.21 0.27 8.56
N LEU A 272 -11.90 -0.54 9.37
CA LEU A 272 -11.81 -0.46 10.81
C LEU A 272 -10.37 -0.72 11.29
N LEU A 273 -9.71 -1.74 10.74
CA LEU A 273 -8.33 -2.07 11.09
C LEU A 273 -7.36 -0.94 10.75
N ALA A 274 -7.51 -0.30 9.58
CA ALA A 274 -6.68 0.82 9.18
C ALA A 274 -6.86 2.02 10.13
N LEU A 275 -8.10 2.34 10.49
CA LEU A 275 -8.41 3.42 11.42
C LEU A 275 -7.86 3.16 12.83
N GLU A 276 -8.05 1.96 13.37
CA GLU A 276 -7.51 1.57 14.68
C GLU A 276 -5.98 1.57 14.68
N THR A 277 -5.36 1.10 13.59
CA THR A 277 -3.92 1.15 13.44
C THR A 277 -3.40 2.57 13.47
N LEU A 278 -3.98 3.47 12.67
CA LEU A 278 -3.55 4.87 12.66
C LEU A 278 -3.81 5.56 14.02
N ALA A 279 -4.90 5.23 14.72
CA ALA A 279 -5.16 5.78 16.04
C ALA A 279 -4.16 5.30 17.11
N ALA A 280 -3.66 4.06 16.97
CA ALA A 280 -2.73 3.45 17.90
C ALA A 280 -1.26 3.84 17.67
N VAL A 281 -0.91 4.24 16.44
CA VAL A 281 0.46 4.64 16.12
C VAL A 281 0.82 5.94 16.83
N SER A 282 1.90 5.91 17.60
CA SER A 282 2.44 7.11 18.24
C SER A 282 2.84 8.15 17.20
N LEU A 283 2.40 9.39 17.44
CA LEU A 283 2.90 10.53 16.66
C LEU A 283 4.40 10.66 16.93
N SER A 284 5.23 10.17 16.03
CA SER A 284 6.67 10.44 16.11
C SER A 284 6.89 11.95 16.00
N PRO A 285 7.75 12.55 16.85
CA PRO A 285 8.05 13.97 16.74
C PRO A 285 8.54 14.30 15.33
N ALA A 286 8.20 15.49 14.85
CA ALA A 286 8.73 16.02 13.60
C ALA A 286 10.24 16.01 13.66
N ARG A 287 10.92 15.35 12.69
CA ARG A 287 12.36 15.49 12.50
C ARG A 287 12.65 16.79 11.77
#